data_e5b0a51ca4f722f3038e9861d3274a0c
#
_entry.id   e5b0a51ca4f722f3038e9861d3274a0c
#
_cell.length_a   1.000
_cell.length_b   1.000
_cell.length_c   1.000
_cell.angle_alpha   90.00
_cell.angle_beta   90.00
_cell.angle_gamma   90.00
#
_symmetry.space_group_name_H-M   'P 1'
#
loop_
_entity.id
_entity.type
_entity.pdbx_description
1 polymer ?
#
loop_
_entity_poly.entity_id
_entity_poly.type
_entity_poly.pdbx_seq_one_letter_code
_entity_poly.pdbx_strand_id
1 'polypeptide(L)'
;MRIKLMTRSSDLNKILISKLNQMGLTAAIIVVDYKKTLLPQLLDAEVIVNGFGNIDKTIIDGCPNLQLIQQTGIGIDNVDVSYCTSKSIFVANVPLANAVSVAEHTLFLILYLAKNMKLSADSNNHVSERRAPSTLGSDIQGKTLVIIGLGATGLEVARRAKSFGMHVIAVTKNPFLKKAGGVDKAYFVDNLGGSEILSESVSRADYISLHTPLTEQTKNMIGPKEFALMKKSSFLVNVARAAIVDREALFTALYSNKISGAAFDVFWEEPPDPDDRLLKLQNFILTPHIAGWTMESVDTIARIIATNLERFYVIRQHSERSFIGQVNDPVLKGL
;
A
#
# COMPACT_ATOMS: atom_id res chain seq x y z
N MET A 1 -29.73 6.39 -6.53
CA MET A 1 -28.25 6.54 -6.56
C MET A 1 -27.62 5.46 -7.42
N ARG A 2 -26.68 5.81 -8.30
CA ARG A 2 -25.98 4.86 -9.19
C ARG A 2 -24.53 4.74 -8.73
N ILE A 3 -24.17 3.55 -8.25
CA ILE A 3 -22.86 3.22 -7.68
C ILE A 3 -22.13 2.29 -8.64
N LYS A 4 -20.93 2.66 -9.06
CA LYS A 4 -20.03 1.83 -9.86
C LYS A 4 -18.93 1.25 -8.97
N LEU A 5 -18.88 -0.09 -8.87
CA LEU A 5 -17.84 -0.79 -8.11
C LEU A 5 -16.69 -1.17 -9.04
N MET A 6 -15.62 -0.41 -8.98
CA MET A 6 -14.37 -0.66 -9.68
C MET A 6 -13.42 -1.43 -8.77
N THR A 7 -13.73 -2.68 -8.45
CA THR A 7 -12.89 -3.53 -7.60
C THR A 7 -12.67 -4.88 -8.28
N ARG A 8 -11.49 -5.46 -8.08
CA ARG A 8 -11.16 -6.82 -8.57
C ARG A 8 -11.55 -7.90 -7.56
N SER A 9 -11.88 -7.52 -6.33
CA SER A 9 -12.24 -8.45 -5.26
C SER A 9 -13.72 -8.80 -5.30
N SER A 10 -14.03 -10.04 -5.67
CA SER A 10 -15.40 -10.58 -5.60
C SER A 10 -15.97 -10.57 -4.19
N ASP A 11 -15.12 -10.82 -3.19
CA ASP A 11 -15.53 -10.90 -1.79
C ASP A 11 -15.86 -9.52 -1.22
N LEU A 12 -15.01 -8.50 -1.51
CA LEU A 12 -15.35 -7.13 -1.16
C LEU A 12 -16.68 -6.69 -1.79
N ASN A 13 -16.88 -7.00 -3.07
CA ASN A 13 -18.12 -6.65 -3.77
C ASN A 13 -19.34 -7.32 -3.10
N LYS A 14 -19.26 -8.62 -2.80
CA LYS A 14 -20.36 -9.37 -2.14
C LYS A 14 -20.67 -8.81 -0.74
N ILE A 15 -19.64 -8.59 0.07
CA ILE A 15 -19.79 -8.08 1.44
C ILE A 15 -20.36 -6.65 1.40
N LEU A 16 -19.84 -5.78 0.52
CA LEU A 16 -20.33 -4.40 0.39
C LEU A 16 -21.79 -4.36 -0.07
N ILE A 17 -22.14 -5.11 -1.11
CA ILE A 17 -23.53 -5.18 -1.60
C ILE A 17 -24.46 -5.70 -0.51
N SER A 18 -24.06 -6.73 0.24
CA SER A 18 -24.84 -7.24 1.37
C SER A 18 -25.07 -6.19 2.44
N LYS A 19 -24.03 -5.45 2.83
CA LYS A 19 -24.14 -4.38 3.83
C LYS A 19 -25.07 -3.25 3.35
N LEU A 20 -24.94 -2.82 2.09
CA LEU A 20 -25.79 -1.76 1.53
C LEU A 20 -27.28 -2.18 1.47
N ASN A 21 -27.55 -3.43 1.12
CA ASN A 21 -28.91 -3.98 1.15
C ASN A 21 -29.49 -4.02 2.57
N GLN A 22 -28.70 -4.42 3.59
CA GLN A 22 -29.11 -4.43 4.99
C GLN A 22 -29.43 -3.01 5.52
N MET A 23 -28.75 -1.99 5.00
CA MET A 23 -29.00 -0.58 5.33
C MET A 23 -30.24 -0.01 4.61
N GLY A 24 -30.90 -0.79 3.75
CA GLY A 24 -32.08 -0.34 2.99
C GLY A 24 -31.78 0.73 1.94
N LEU A 25 -30.53 0.85 1.51
CA LEU A 25 -30.14 1.85 0.50
C LEU A 25 -30.67 1.48 -0.88
N THR A 26 -31.58 2.30 -1.39
CA THR A 26 -32.08 2.17 -2.78
C THR A 26 -31.02 2.69 -3.76
N ALA A 27 -30.16 1.79 -4.21
CA ALA A 27 -29.08 2.11 -5.14
C ALA A 27 -29.00 1.08 -6.26
N ALA A 28 -28.76 1.55 -7.49
CA ALA A 28 -28.34 0.70 -8.60
C ALA A 28 -26.82 0.47 -8.48
N ILE A 29 -26.41 -0.72 -8.06
CA ILE A 29 -25.02 -1.10 -7.87
C ILE A 29 -24.56 -1.91 -9.07
N ILE A 30 -23.55 -1.43 -9.77
CA ILE A 30 -23.00 -2.07 -10.97
C ILE A 30 -21.51 -2.34 -10.75
N VAL A 31 -21.13 -3.61 -10.83
CA VAL A 31 -19.70 -4.00 -10.82
C VAL A 31 -19.12 -3.76 -12.19
N VAL A 32 -18.05 -3.01 -12.25
CA VAL A 32 -17.35 -2.64 -13.50
C VAL A 32 -16.46 -3.79 -13.95
N ASP A 33 -16.54 -4.14 -15.22
CA ASP A 33 -15.68 -5.14 -15.84
C ASP A 33 -14.31 -4.52 -16.15
N TYR A 34 -13.30 -4.88 -15.35
CA TYR A 34 -11.94 -4.37 -15.47
C TYR A 34 -11.20 -4.81 -16.76
N LYS A 35 -11.76 -5.77 -17.50
CA LYS A 35 -11.22 -6.22 -18.80
C LYS A 35 -11.68 -5.36 -19.96
N LYS A 36 -12.66 -4.47 -19.74
CA LYS A 36 -13.22 -3.57 -20.75
C LYS A 36 -12.79 -2.13 -20.50
N THR A 37 -12.94 -1.29 -21.52
CA THR A 37 -12.73 0.16 -21.39
C THR A 37 -13.59 0.73 -20.27
N LEU A 38 -12.99 1.52 -19.37
CA LEU A 38 -13.64 1.99 -18.15
C LEU A 38 -14.71 3.05 -18.44
N LEU A 39 -14.35 4.09 -19.18
CA LEU A 39 -15.22 5.28 -19.33
C LEU A 39 -16.65 4.95 -19.77
N PRO A 40 -16.91 4.12 -20.79
CA PRO A 40 -18.29 3.78 -21.20
C PRO A 40 -19.12 3.13 -20.09
N GLN A 41 -18.48 2.49 -19.11
CA GLN A 41 -19.15 1.84 -17.98
C GLN A 41 -19.46 2.80 -16.83
N LEU A 42 -18.83 3.99 -16.83
CA LEU A 42 -18.89 4.98 -15.75
C LEU A 42 -19.76 6.20 -16.07
N LEU A 43 -20.18 6.41 -17.31
CA LEU A 43 -20.86 7.63 -17.80
C LEU A 43 -22.02 8.11 -16.93
N ASP A 44 -22.76 7.20 -16.32
CA ASP A 44 -23.94 7.49 -15.49
C ASP A 44 -23.65 7.42 -13.98
N ALA A 45 -22.37 7.31 -13.58
CA ALA A 45 -21.98 7.18 -12.19
C ALA A 45 -22.30 8.44 -11.37
N GLU A 46 -22.91 8.28 -10.21
CA GLU A 46 -23.00 9.30 -9.16
C GLU A 46 -21.93 9.05 -8.09
N VAL A 47 -21.56 7.78 -7.89
CA VAL A 47 -20.50 7.34 -6.99
C VAL A 47 -19.63 6.31 -7.70
N ILE A 48 -18.31 6.45 -7.56
CA ILE A 48 -17.33 5.45 -7.96
C ILE A 48 -16.65 4.91 -6.71
N VAL A 49 -16.77 3.61 -6.45
CA VAL A 49 -15.94 2.90 -5.46
C VAL A 49 -14.73 2.35 -6.20
N ASN A 50 -13.56 2.98 -6.00
CA ASN A 50 -12.37 2.74 -6.79
C ASN A 50 -11.33 1.89 -6.05
N GLY A 51 -10.97 0.75 -6.62
CA GLY A 51 -9.94 -0.15 -6.10
C GLY A 51 -8.76 -0.37 -7.06
N PHE A 52 -8.88 0.02 -8.34
CA PHE A 52 -7.81 -0.25 -9.31
C PHE A 52 -7.68 0.77 -10.45
N GLY A 53 -8.67 1.65 -10.66
CA GLY A 53 -8.69 2.56 -11.80
C GLY A 53 -7.89 3.84 -11.57
N ASN A 54 -7.30 4.38 -12.63
CA ASN A 54 -6.82 5.74 -12.64
C ASN A 54 -7.99 6.68 -12.94
N ILE A 55 -8.30 7.58 -12.02
CA ILE A 55 -9.39 8.56 -12.12
C ILE A 55 -8.79 9.93 -12.45
N ASP A 56 -8.52 10.12 -13.71
CA ASP A 56 -7.98 11.36 -14.28
C ASP A 56 -9.09 12.31 -14.76
N LYS A 57 -8.69 13.44 -15.33
CA LYS A 57 -9.60 14.44 -15.91
C LYS A 57 -10.55 13.85 -16.93
N THR A 58 -10.09 12.91 -17.77
CA THR A 58 -10.89 12.29 -18.81
C THR A 58 -12.05 11.50 -18.22
N ILE A 59 -11.79 10.72 -17.17
CA ILE A 59 -12.83 9.97 -16.47
C ILE A 59 -13.80 10.93 -15.76
N ILE A 60 -13.27 11.95 -15.07
CA ILE A 60 -14.07 12.91 -14.31
C ILE A 60 -15.02 13.70 -15.24
N ASP A 61 -14.52 14.24 -16.35
CA ASP A 61 -15.31 15.01 -17.30
C ASP A 61 -16.33 14.12 -18.06
N GLY A 62 -16.02 12.84 -18.24
CA GLY A 62 -16.94 11.87 -18.84
C GLY A 62 -18.08 11.42 -17.92
N CYS A 63 -18.05 11.78 -16.63
CA CYS A 63 -19.04 11.37 -15.62
C CYS A 63 -19.78 12.59 -15.05
N PRO A 64 -20.73 13.21 -15.78
CA PRO A 64 -21.32 14.50 -15.43
C PRO A 64 -22.13 14.48 -14.12
N ASN A 65 -22.54 13.30 -13.66
CA ASN A 65 -23.30 13.14 -12.41
C ASN A 65 -22.43 12.72 -11.22
N LEU A 66 -21.11 12.61 -11.39
CA LEU A 66 -20.20 12.12 -10.34
C LEU A 66 -20.08 13.13 -9.21
N GLN A 67 -20.27 12.66 -7.98
CA GLN A 67 -20.24 13.48 -6.76
C GLN A 67 -19.32 12.92 -5.69
N LEU A 68 -19.03 11.60 -5.71
CA LEU A 68 -18.17 10.95 -4.72
C LEU A 68 -17.28 9.90 -5.39
N ILE A 69 -15.99 9.96 -5.11
CA ILE A 69 -15.02 8.90 -5.35
C ILE A 69 -14.62 8.32 -4.01
N GLN A 70 -14.95 7.04 -3.78
CA GLN A 70 -14.59 6.30 -2.58
C GLN A 70 -13.49 5.30 -2.91
N GLN A 71 -12.27 5.51 -2.42
CA GLN A 71 -11.18 4.55 -2.55
C GLN A 71 -11.40 3.34 -1.65
N THR A 72 -10.98 2.15 -2.10
CA THR A 72 -10.99 0.92 -1.28
C THR A 72 -9.72 0.76 -0.43
N GLY A 73 -8.71 1.57 -0.68
CA GLY A 73 -7.45 1.63 0.06
C GLY A 73 -7.20 3.01 0.67
N ILE A 74 -6.05 3.16 1.32
CA ILE A 74 -5.60 4.45 1.88
C ILE A 74 -4.97 5.35 0.80
N GLY A 75 -4.38 4.75 -0.26
CA GLY A 75 -3.71 5.49 -1.34
C GLY A 75 -4.71 6.25 -2.20
N ILE A 76 -4.29 7.44 -2.64
CA ILE A 76 -5.06 8.35 -3.50
C ILE A 76 -4.27 8.79 -4.73
N ASP A 77 -3.12 8.20 -4.94
CA ASP A 77 -2.15 8.53 -5.99
C ASP A 77 -2.70 8.27 -7.41
N ASN A 78 -3.76 7.50 -7.54
CA ASN A 78 -4.47 7.22 -8.77
C ASN A 78 -5.75 8.05 -8.96
N VAL A 79 -5.94 9.14 -8.20
CA VAL A 79 -7.07 10.08 -8.33
C VAL A 79 -6.54 11.51 -8.45
N ASP A 80 -6.99 12.25 -9.45
CA ASP A 80 -6.72 13.70 -9.54
C ASP A 80 -7.61 14.45 -8.53
N VAL A 81 -7.16 14.46 -7.26
CA VAL A 81 -7.89 15.06 -6.14
C VAL A 81 -8.11 16.55 -6.34
N SER A 82 -7.14 17.27 -6.91
CA SER A 82 -7.25 18.71 -7.16
C SER A 82 -8.33 19.00 -8.19
N TYR A 83 -8.39 18.22 -9.25
CA TYR A 83 -9.43 18.35 -10.26
C TYR A 83 -10.81 17.94 -9.73
N CYS A 84 -10.91 16.89 -8.93
CA CYS A 84 -12.15 16.53 -8.22
C CYS A 84 -12.66 17.70 -7.36
N THR A 85 -11.77 18.36 -6.60
CA THR A 85 -12.12 19.52 -5.78
C THR A 85 -12.68 20.67 -6.63
N SER A 86 -12.05 20.97 -7.77
CA SER A 86 -12.52 22.02 -8.69
C SER A 86 -13.88 21.72 -9.30
N LYS A 87 -14.26 20.45 -9.41
CA LYS A 87 -15.56 19.99 -9.92
C LYS A 87 -16.59 19.72 -8.81
N SER A 88 -16.28 20.07 -7.56
CA SER A 88 -17.14 19.79 -6.39
C SER A 88 -17.41 18.30 -6.15
N ILE A 89 -16.44 17.44 -6.48
CA ILE A 89 -16.52 16.00 -6.26
C ILE A 89 -15.75 15.64 -4.98
N PHE A 90 -16.40 14.96 -4.04
CA PHE A 90 -15.75 14.45 -2.83
C PHE A 90 -14.84 13.27 -3.14
N VAL A 91 -13.72 13.19 -2.44
CA VAL A 91 -12.81 12.04 -2.45
C VAL A 91 -12.63 11.55 -1.03
N ALA A 92 -12.88 10.27 -0.80
CA ALA A 92 -12.70 9.61 0.48
C ALA A 92 -11.90 8.32 0.32
N ASN A 93 -11.11 7.96 1.33
CA ASN A 93 -10.36 6.72 1.39
C ASN A 93 -10.79 5.87 2.60
N VAL A 94 -10.10 4.76 2.88
CA VAL A 94 -10.35 3.89 4.03
C VAL A 94 -9.12 3.91 4.96
N PRO A 95 -9.04 4.86 5.90
CA PRO A 95 -7.91 4.96 6.80
C PRO A 95 -7.89 3.76 7.76
N LEU A 96 -6.69 3.28 8.08
CA LEU A 96 -6.42 2.26 9.09
C LEU A 96 -7.01 0.86 8.84
N ALA A 97 -7.83 0.67 7.82
CA ALA A 97 -8.60 -0.56 7.64
C ALA A 97 -7.77 -1.83 7.48
N ASN A 98 -6.56 -1.70 6.92
CA ASN A 98 -5.67 -2.82 6.61
C ASN A 98 -4.28 -2.72 7.28
N ALA A 99 -4.09 -1.82 8.23
CA ALA A 99 -2.77 -1.57 8.82
C ALA A 99 -2.16 -2.83 9.48
N VAL A 100 -3.00 -3.61 10.18
CA VAL A 100 -2.59 -4.87 10.80
C VAL A 100 -2.20 -5.90 9.74
N SER A 101 -3.05 -6.11 8.73
CA SER A 101 -2.81 -7.07 7.64
C SER A 101 -1.50 -6.78 6.90
N VAL A 102 -1.27 -5.52 6.54
CA VAL A 102 -0.04 -5.08 5.86
C VAL A 102 1.18 -5.26 6.77
N ALA A 103 1.05 -5.01 8.07
CA ALA A 103 2.14 -5.22 9.01
C ALA A 103 2.51 -6.69 9.16
N GLU A 104 1.53 -7.59 9.22
CA GLU A 104 1.75 -9.03 9.28
C GLU A 104 2.38 -9.55 7.99
N HIS A 105 1.92 -9.09 6.84
CA HIS A 105 2.54 -9.42 5.56
C HIS A 105 3.97 -8.90 5.46
N THR A 106 4.27 -7.71 5.99
CA THR A 106 5.64 -7.18 6.07
C THR A 106 6.55 -8.10 6.87
N LEU A 107 6.12 -8.57 8.03
CA LEU A 107 6.88 -9.52 8.86
C LEU A 107 7.03 -10.88 8.16
N PHE A 108 5.99 -11.34 7.48
CA PHE A 108 6.07 -12.54 6.64
C PHE A 108 7.19 -12.40 5.58
N LEU A 109 7.24 -11.28 4.85
CA LEU A 109 8.27 -11.03 3.85
C LEU A 109 9.69 -10.96 4.46
N ILE A 110 9.83 -10.31 5.65
CA ILE A 110 11.09 -10.27 6.39
C ILE A 110 11.54 -11.71 6.76
N LEU A 111 10.65 -12.51 7.32
CA LEU A 111 10.94 -13.90 7.68
C LEU A 111 11.24 -14.76 6.46
N TYR A 112 10.52 -14.58 5.37
CA TYR A 112 10.73 -15.28 4.11
C TYR A 112 12.14 -15.04 3.56
N LEU A 113 12.58 -13.77 3.54
CA LEU A 113 13.95 -13.38 3.16
C LEU A 113 14.99 -13.93 4.13
N ALA A 114 14.75 -13.78 5.44
CA ALA A 114 15.66 -14.27 6.47
C ALA A 114 15.91 -15.78 6.40
N LYS A 115 14.89 -16.56 6.06
CA LYS A 115 14.97 -18.03 5.98
C LYS A 115 15.33 -18.56 4.60
N ASN A 116 15.65 -17.68 3.63
CA ASN A 116 16.00 -18.06 2.25
C ASN A 116 14.94 -18.99 1.59
N MET A 117 13.65 -18.73 1.86
CA MET A 117 12.56 -19.62 1.48
C MET A 117 12.43 -19.82 -0.04
N LYS A 118 12.76 -18.81 -0.86
CA LYS A 118 12.72 -18.94 -2.33
C LYS A 118 13.69 -20.02 -2.83
N LEU A 119 14.92 -19.99 -2.35
CA LEU A 119 15.93 -20.97 -2.71
C LEU A 119 15.58 -22.38 -2.19
N SER A 120 14.84 -22.46 -1.07
CA SER A 120 14.37 -23.72 -0.51
C SER A 120 13.17 -24.30 -1.26
N ALA A 121 12.26 -23.44 -1.76
CA ALA A 121 11.06 -23.85 -2.50
C ALA A 121 11.40 -24.39 -3.90
N ASP A 122 12.39 -23.81 -4.58
CA ASP A 122 12.85 -24.29 -5.89
C ASP A 122 13.50 -25.68 -5.82
N SER A 123 13.85 -26.15 -4.61
CA SER A 123 14.40 -27.50 -4.35
C SER A 123 13.32 -28.56 -4.03
N ASN A 124 12.05 -28.32 -4.35
CA ASN A 124 10.92 -29.23 -4.07
C ASN A 124 11.08 -30.66 -4.64
N ASN A 125 11.97 -30.88 -5.60
CA ASN A 125 12.31 -32.21 -6.09
C ASN A 125 13.16 -33.05 -5.09
N HIS A 126 13.58 -32.47 -3.97
CA HIS A 126 14.47 -33.12 -2.98
C HIS A 126 13.89 -33.20 -1.55
N VAL A 127 12.57 -33.01 -1.39
CA VAL A 127 11.91 -33.16 -0.07
C VAL A 127 12.08 -34.57 0.50
N SER A 128 12.33 -35.56 -0.35
CA SER A 128 12.63 -36.97 0.06
C SER A 128 14.02 -37.13 0.64
N GLU A 129 14.97 -36.25 0.37
CA GLU A 129 16.31 -36.30 0.91
C GLU A 129 16.47 -35.20 1.98
N ARG A 130 16.68 -35.59 3.25
CA ARG A 130 17.06 -34.71 4.34
C ARG A 130 18.45 -34.11 4.08
N ARG A 131 18.58 -33.26 3.07
CA ARG A 131 19.82 -32.51 2.82
C ARG A 131 19.80 -31.20 3.59
N ALA A 132 20.96 -30.86 4.18
CA ALA A 132 21.17 -29.52 4.67
C ALA A 132 20.97 -28.54 3.50
N PRO A 133 20.22 -27.44 3.68
CA PRO A 133 20.03 -26.43 2.63
C PRO A 133 21.42 -25.95 2.16
N SER A 134 21.56 -25.73 0.85
CA SER A 134 22.79 -25.20 0.25
C SER A 134 23.13 -23.78 0.77
N THR A 135 22.15 -23.09 1.34
CA THR A 135 22.29 -21.77 1.92
C THR A 135 21.57 -21.70 3.26
N LEU A 136 22.29 -21.26 4.30
CA LEU A 136 21.73 -21.08 5.63
C LEU A 136 20.86 -19.80 5.67
N GLY A 137 19.70 -19.89 6.32
CA GLY A 137 18.94 -18.73 6.75
C GLY A 137 19.59 -18.04 7.95
N SER A 138 19.04 -16.89 8.32
CA SER A 138 19.45 -16.15 9.52
C SER A 138 18.27 -15.95 10.47
N ASP A 139 18.56 -15.69 11.75
CA ASP A 139 17.57 -15.23 12.70
C ASP A 139 17.40 -13.72 12.58
N ILE A 140 16.18 -13.26 12.83
CA ILE A 140 15.88 -11.81 12.86
C ILE A 140 16.05 -11.21 14.24
N GLN A 141 16.14 -12.04 15.29
CA GLN A 141 16.44 -11.59 16.66
C GLN A 141 17.78 -10.85 16.70
N GLY A 142 17.80 -9.70 17.36
CA GLY A 142 18.99 -8.83 17.46
C GLY A 142 19.35 -8.07 16.19
N LYS A 143 18.62 -8.28 15.07
CA LYS A 143 18.83 -7.54 13.82
C LYS A 143 18.16 -6.17 13.88
N THR A 144 18.71 -5.21 13.13
CA THR A 144 18.18 -3.86 13.02
C THR A 144 17.19 -3.75 11.88
N LEU A 145 15.95 -3.40 12.20
CA LEU A 145 14.91 -3.01 11.24
C LEU A 145 14.80 -1.49 11.19
N VAL A 146 15.00 -0.91 10.01
CA VAL A 146 14.72 0.50 9.75
C VAL A 146 13.36 0.62 9.07
N ILE A 147 12.43 1.31 9.71
CA ILE A 147 11.08 1.60 9.21
C ILE A 147 11.07 3.02 8.65
N ILE A 148 10.82 3.16 7.35
CA ILE A 148 10.70 4.46 6.69
C ILE A 148 9.21 4.78 6.53
N GLY A 149 8.74 5.74 7.34
CA GLY A 149 7.32 6.05 7.50
C GLY A 149 6.70 5.37 8.71
N LEU A 150 6.55 6.13 9.82
CA LEU A 150 5.92 5.64 11.05
C LEU A 150 4.47 6.14 11.13
N GLY A 151 3.64 5.71 10.19
CA GLY A 151 2.17 5.82 10.24
C GLY A 151 1.54 4.62 10.94
N ALA A 152 0.24 4.40 10.75
CA ALA A 152 -0.47 3.27 11.36
C ALA A 152 0.18 1.92 11.04
N THR A 153 0.48 1.65 9.77
CA THR A 153 1.14 0.40 9.35
C THR A 153 2.54 0.28 9.93
N GLY A 154 3.36 1.34 9.83
CA GLY A 154 4.72 1.33 10.38
C GLY A 154 4.76 1.07 11.89
N LEU A 155 3.78 1.59 12.65
CA LEU A 155 3.62 1.31 14.08
C LEU A 155 3.27 -0.15 14.36
N GLU A 156 2.35 -0.73 13.58
CA GLU A 156 1.99 -2.13 13.72
C GLU A 156 3.15 -3.07 13.36
N VAL A 157 3.97 -2.70 12.36
CA VAL A 157 5.23 -3.39 12.05
C VAL A 157 6.21 -3.27 13.20
N ALA A 158 6.42 -2.06 13.73
CA ALA A 158 7.35 -1.82 14.84
C ALA A 158 7.03 -2.68 16.06
N ARG A 159 5.77 -2.69 16.50
CA ARG A 159 5.32 -3.51 17.65
C ARG A 159 5.61 -4.99 17.46
N ARG A 160 5.29 -5.53 16.28
CA ARG A 160 5.52 -6.94 15.96
C ARG A 160 7.00 -7.26 15.85
N ALA A 161 7.79 -6.43 15.19
CA ALA A 161 9.23 -6.60 15.07
C ALA A 161 9.92 -6.63 16.45
N LYS A 162 9.47 -5.79 17.38
CA LYS A 162 9.96 -5.83 18.79
C LYS A 162 9.67 -7.16 19.45
N SER A 163 8.49 -7.78 19.22
CA SER A 163 8.16 -9.08 19.78
C SER A 163 9.06 -10.20 19.24
N PHE A 164 9.64 -10.03 18.04
CA PHE A 164 10.68 -10.90 17.50
C PHE A 164 12.10 -10.58 17.96
N GLY A 165 12.26 -9.63 18.91
CA GLY A 165 13.57 -9.24 19.45
C GLY A 165 14.42 -8.39 18.51
N MET A 166 13.83 -7.74 17.50
CA MET A 166 14.55 -6.82 16.62
C MET A 166 14.85 -5.46 17.30
N HIS A 167 15.92 -4.81 16.86
CA HIS A 167 16.15 -3.39 17.11
C HIS A 167 15.41 -2.57 16.07
N VAL A 168 14.49 -1.70 16.49
CA VAL A 168 13.65 -0.94 15.58
C VAL A 168 14.03 0.53 15.58
N ILE A 169 14.42 1.04 14.40
CA ILE A 169 14.69 2.45 14.13
C ILE A 169 13.63 2.95 13.16
N ALA A 170 13.03 4.10 13.42
CA ALA A 170 12.07 4.72 12.52
C ALA A 170 12.60 6.06 11.97
N VAL A 171 12.34 6.30 10.67
CA VAL A 171 12.53 7.61 10.03
C VAL A 171 11.17 8.10 9.57
N THR A 172 10.71 9.25 10.06
CA THR A 172 9.34 9.72 9.84
C THR A 172 9.25 11.24 9.78
N LYS A 173 8.21 11.75 9.10
CA LYS A 173 7.83 13.18 9.13
C LYS A 173 6.92 13.52 10.32
N ASN A 174 6.35 12.54 11.01
CA ASN A 174 5.37 12.76 12.06
C ASN A 174 6.04 12.84 13.45
N PRO A 175 6.19 14.05 14.04
CA PRO A 175 6.85 14.23 15.32
C PRO A 175 6.03 13.74 16.52
N PHE A 176 4.72 13.55 16.37
CA PHE A 176 3.83 13.16 17.47
C PHE A 176 4.00 11.71 17.92
N LEU A 177 4.73 10.91 17.15
CA LEU A 177 4.92 9.48 17.41
C LEU A 177 6.16 9.16 18.26
N LYS A 178 6.81 10.15 18.87
CA LYS A 178 7.99 9.98 19.76
C LYS A 178 7.77 9.00 20.90
N LYS A 179 6.52 8.85 21.37
CA LYS A 179 6.15 7.96 22.49
C LYS A 179 5.43 6.69 22.04
N ALA A 180 5.38 6.43 20.73
CA ALA A 180 4.74 5.23 20.22
C ALA A 180 5.55 4.00 20.63
N GLY A 181 4.95 3.10 21.37
CA GLY A 181 5.59 1.83 21.74
C GLY A 181 6.03 1.02 20.51
N GLY A 182 7.14 0.30 20.63
CA GLY A 182 7.65 -0.57 19.55
C GLY A 182 8.83 0.00 18.77
N VAL A 183 9.33 1.21 19.10
CA VAL A 183 10.51 1.81 18.44
C VAL A 183 11.59 2.07 19.47
N ASP A 184 12.82 1.64 19.20
CA ASP A 184 13.98 1.95 20.04
C ASP A 184 14.47 3.37 19.80
N LYS A 185 14.42 3.84 18.54
CA LYS A 185 14.81 5.18 18.15
C LYS A 185 13.96 5.69 16.98
N ALA A 186 13.48 6.91 17.09
CA ALA A 186 12.77 7.58 16.01
C ALA A 186 13.48 8.88 15.62
N TYR A 187 13.74 9.03 14.33
CA TYR A 187 14.28 10.23 13.73
C TYR A 187 13.18 10.99 13.00
N PHE A 188 13.12 12.28 13.24
CA PHE A 188 12.15 13.17 12.60
C PHE A 188 12.85 14.02 11.56
N VAL A 189 12.30 14.02 10.36
CA VAL A 189 12.84 14.74 9.20
C VAL A 189 11.72 15.47 8.50
N ASP A 190 11.97 16.68 8.03
CA ASP A 190 11.01 17.46 7.24
C ASP A 190 10.83 16.87 5.84
N ASN A 191 11.92 16.33 5.28
CA ASN A 191 11.92 15.63 4.01
C ASN A 191 12.58 14.26 4.17
N LEU A 192 11.87 13.20 3.81
CA LEU A 192 12.41 11.83 3.84
C LEU A 192 13.45 11.61 2.75
N GLY A 193 13.15 12.05 1.52
CA GLY A 193 14.05 11.89 0.39
C GLY A 193 15.31 12.75 0.51
N GLY A 194 16.48 12.14 0.34
CA GLY A 194 17.76 12.84 0.32
C GLY A 194 18.29 13.31 1.69
N SER A 195 17.61 13.00 2.80
CA SER A 195 18.08 13.38 4.13
C SER A 195 19.32 12.58 4.55
N GLU A 196 20.25 13.24 5.25
CA GLU A 196 21.41 12.56 5.84
C GLU A 196 20.99 11.50 6.86
N ILE A 197 19.91 11.77 7.59
CA ILE A 197 19.32 10.83 8.56
C ILE A 197 18.84 9.55 7.88
N LEU A 198 18.21 9.65 6.69
CA LEU A 198 17.84 8.48 5.92
C LEU A 198 19.09 7.68 5.52
N SER A 199 20.10 8.36 4.97
CA SER A 199 21.36 7.76 4.54
C SER A 199 22.09 7.06 5.72
N GLU A 200 22.17 7.70 6.89
CA GLU A 200 22.73 7.10 8.10
C GLU A 200 21.91 5.89 8.58
N SER A 201 20.59 5.99 8.55
CA SER A 201 19.71 4.90 9.00
C SER A 201 19.83 3.67 8.12
N VAL A 202 19.81 3.81 6.78
CA VAL A 202 19.92 2.67 5.86
C VAL A 202 21.29 1.99 5.95
N SER A 203 22.38 2.71 6.28
CA SER A 203 23.71 2.14 6.45
C SER A 203 23.81 1.18 7.65
N ARG A 204 22.96 1.36 8.64
CA ARG A 204 22.92 0.52 9.87
C ARG A 204 21.94 -0.65 9.77
N ALA A 205 21.05 -0.63 8.78
CA ALA A 205 19.95 -1.57 8.67
C ALA A 205 20.42 -2.98 8.25
N ASP A 206 19.83 -4.00 8.87
CA ASP A 206 19.81 -5.35 8.35
C ASP A 206 18.56 -5.58 7.49
N TYR A 207 17.46 -4.92 7.85
CA TYR A 207 16.21 -4.88 7.10
C TYR A 207 15.73 -3.43 7.00
N ILE A 208 15.23 -3.05 5.82
CA ILE A 208 14.60 -1.75 5.58
C ILE A 208 13.18 -2.02 5.11
N SER A 209 12.19 -1.35 5.72
CA SER A 209 10.78 -1.50 5.35
C SER A 209 10.15 -0.15 5.06
N LEU A 210 9.45 -0.05 3.91
CA LEU A 210 8.87 1.19 3.40
C LEU A 210 7.38 1.26 3.70
N HIS A 211 6.94 2.34 4.39
CA HIS A 211 5.56 2.59 4.80
C HIS A 211 5.15 4.06 4.61
N THR A 212 5.67 4.70 3.57
CA THR A 212 5.35 6.08 3.20
C THR A 212 4.39 6.14 2.02
N PRO A 213 3.56 7.18 1.89
CA PRO A 213 2.84 7.43 0.64
C PRO A 213 3.82 7.80 -0.49
N LEU A 214 3.40 7.58 -1.73
CA LEU A 214 4.08 8.10 -2.91
C LEU A 214 3.75 9.58 -3.07
N THR A 215 4.79 10.40 -3.10
CA THR A 215 4.74 11.86 -3.32
C THR A 215 5.96 12.25 -4.14
N GLU A 216 6.03 13.48 -4.64
CA GLU A 216 7.24 13.99 -5.32
C GLU A 216 8.50 13.88 -4.44
N GLN A 217 8.37 13.98 -3.11
CA GLN A 217 9.48 13.87 -2.17
C GLN A 217 9.91 12.43 -1.89
N THR A 218 9.02 11.46 -2.07
CA THR A 218 9.30 10.04 -1.79
C THR A 218 9.50 9.21 -3.05
N LYS A 219 9.21 9.75 -4.22
CA LYS A 219 9.50 9.12 -5.51
C LYS A 219 11.01 8.92 -5.68
N ASN A 220 11.40 7.69 -6.01
CA ASN A 220 12.81 7.27 -6.14
C ASN A 220 13.68 7.61 -4.90
N MET A 221 13.05 7.69 -3.72
CA MET A 221 13.74 8.02 -2.46
C MET A 221 14.83 7.01 -2.10
N ILE A 222 14.63 5.74 -2.44
CA ILE A 222 15.65 4.70 -2.35
C ILE A 222 16.25 4.54 -3.73
N GLY A 223 17.37 5.20 -3.93
CA GLY A 223 18.09 5.25 -5.20
C GLY A 223 19.52 4.73 -5.11
N PRO A 224 20.36 5.03 -6.12
CA PRO A 224 21.75 4.54 -6.17
C PRO A 224 22.56 4.90 -4.92
N LYS A 225 22.33 6.10 -4.35
CA LYS A 225 23.02 6.57 -3.14
C LYS A 225 22.68 5.70 -1.93
N GLU A 226 21.41 5.44 -1.69
CA GLU A 226 20.96 4.65 -0.55
C GLU A 226 21.42 3.20 -0.69
N PHE A 227 21.29 2.59 -1.87
CA PHE A 227 21.82 1.24 -2.12
C PHE A 227 23.34 1.16 -1.91
N ALA A 228 24.10 2.19 -2.29
CA ALA A 228 25.55 2.21 -2.06
C ALA A 228 25.92 2.20 -0.57
N LEU A 229 25.07 2.78 0.29
CA LEU A 229 25.29 2.85 1.74
C LEU A 229 24.80 1.60 2.48
N MET A 230 23.87 0.83 1.93
CA MET A 230 23.31 -0.36 2.55
C MET A 230 24.37 -1.44 2.78
N LYS A 231 24.21 -2.23 3.85
CA LYS A 231 25.04 -3.41 4.09
C LYS A 231 24.84 -4.45 2.97
N LYS A 232 25.89 -5.16 2.61
CA LYS A 232 25.79 -6.27 1.65
C LYS A 232 24.82 -7.36 2.12
N SER A 233 24.69 -7.56 3.43
CA SER A 233 23.77 -8.53 4.05
C SER A 233 22.35 -8.00 4.23
N SER A 234 22.05 -6.76 3.83
CA SER A 234 20.74 -6.17 4.10
C SER A 234 19.68 -6.58 3.08
N PHE A 235 18.42 -6.42 3.51
CA PHE A 235 17.24 -6.70 2.72
C PHE A 235 16.33 -5.47 2.67
N LEU A 236 15.66 -5.26 1.53
CA LEU A 236 14.66 -4.20 1.33
C LEU A 236 13.26 -4.83 1.20
N VAL A 237 12.30 -4.33 2.00
CA VAL A 237 10.88 -4.72 1.91
C VAL A 237 10.05 -3.50 1.54
N ASN A 238 9.23 -3.62 0.49
CA ASN A 238 8.35 -2.56 0.03
C ASN A 238 6.90 -3.06 -0.12
N VAL A 239 6.05 -2.64 0.81
CA VAL A 239 4.60 -2.88 0.80
C VAL A 239 3.82 -1.57 0.64
N ALA A 240 4.49 -0.49 0.26
CA ALA A 240 3.90 0.84 0.09
C ALA A 240 3.58 1.11 -1.38
N ARG A 241 4.53 1.66 -2.14
CA ARG A 241 4.44 1.90 -3.59
C ARG A 241 5.79 1.60 -4.26
N ALA A 242 5.78 0.92 -5.40
CA ALA A 242 7.01 0.55 -6.11
C ALA A 242 7.86 1.78 -6.46
N ALA A 243 7.24 2.85 -6.95
CA ALA A 243 7.92 4.08 -7.38
C ALA A 243 8.62 4.88 -6.27
N ILE A 244 8.55 4.46 -5.00
CA ILE A 244 9.40 4.97 -3.92
C ILE A 244 10.85 4.53 -4.10
N VAL A 245 11.05 3.42 -4.83
CA VAL A 245 12.35 2.84 -5.12
C VAL A 245 12.67 3.09 -6.60
N ASP A 246 13.88 3.54 -6.88
CA ASP A 246 14.40 3.61 -8.24
C ASP A 246 14.57 2.20 -8.81
N ARG A 247 13.85 1.89 -9.90
CA ARG A 247 13.79 0.56 -10.48
C ARG A 247 15.15 0.06 -11.00
N GLU A 248 15.88 0.95 -11.67
CA GLU A 248 17.19 0.61 -12.25
C GLU A 248 18.23 0.42 -11.15
N ALA A 249 18.21 1.27 -10.14
CA ALA A 249 19.11 1.14 -9.00
C ALA A 249 18.83 -0.15 -8.21
N LEU A 250 17.56 -0.52 -8.01
CA LEU A 250 17.20 -1.79 -7.39
C LEU A 250 17.71 -2.99 -8.20
N PHE A 251 17.45 -2.99 -9.52
CA PHE A 251 17.94 -4.07 -10.38
C PHE A 251 19.46 -4.20 -10.28
N THR A 252 20.18 -3.10 -10.40
CA THR A 252 21.64 -3.08 -10.31
C THR A 252 22.15 -3.58 -8.96
N ALA A 253 21.51 -3.16 -7.86
CA ALA A 253 21.90 -3.57 -6.51
C ALA A 253 21.67 -5.06 -6.27
N LEU A 254 20.58 -5.63 -6.79
CA LEU A 254 20.27 -7.05 -6.67
C LEU A 254 21.16 -7.90 -7.58
N TYR A 255 21.30 -7.51 -8.85
CA TYR A 255 22.08 -8.22 -9.85
C TYR A 255 23.58 -8.31 -9.46
N SER A 256 24.12 -7.23 -8.91
CA SER A 256 25.51 -7.17 -8.44
C SER A 256 25.70 -7.75 -7.02
N ASN A 257 24.63 -8.25 -6.37
CA ASN A 257 24.66 -8.66 -4.97
C ASN A 257 25.20 -7.57 -4.02
N LYS A 258 24.88 -6.30 -4.32
CA LYS A 258 25.20 -5.17 -3.44
C LYS A 258 24.39 -5.25 -2.15
N ILE A 259 23.15 -5.75 -2.23
CA ILE A 259 22.30 -6.15 -1.10
C ILE A 259 21.93 -7.63 -1.24
N SER A 260 21.54 -8.27 -0.15
CA SER A 260 21.21 -9.71 -0.15
C SER A 260 19.91 -10.02 -0.88
N GLY A 261 18.92 -9.11 -0.86
CA GLY A 261 17.68 -9.33 -1.57
C GLY A 261 16.63 -8.25 -1.29
N ALA A 262 15.49 -8.38 -1.99
CA ALA A 262 14.34 -7.52 -1.78
C ALA A 262 13.03 -8.31 -1.90
N ALA A 263 12.00 -7.88 -1.15
CA ALA A 263 10.66 -8.41 -1.23
C ALA A 263 9.64 -7.27 -1.37
N PHE A 264 8.84 -7.33 -2.43
CA PHE A 264 7.86 -6.31 -2.76
C PHE A 264 6.47 -6.93 -2.80
N ASP A 265 5.47 -6.17 -2.35
CA ASP A 265 4.04 -6.49 -2.58
C ASP A 265 3.42 -5.58 -3.65
N VAL A 266 4.21 -4.68 -4.21
CA VAL A 266 3.83 -3.67 -5.21
C VAL A 266 4.79 -3.70 -6.39
N PHE A 267 4.30 -3.32 -7.57
CA PHE A 267 5.14 -3.22 -8.76
C PHE A 267 4.89 -1.92 -9.51
N TRP A 268 5.80 -1.50 -10.39
CA TRP A 268 5.67 -0.24 -11.16
C TRP A 268 4.52 -0.29 -12.15
N GLU A 269 4.25 -1.48 -12.69
CA GLU A 269 3.09 -1.78 -13.54
C GLU A 269 2.39 -3.02 -12.99
N GLU A 270 1.09 -2.96 -12.73
CA GLU A 270 0.31 -4.06 -12.14
C GLU A 270 -0.88 -4.44 -13.04
N PRO A 271 -0.88 -5.67 -13.62
CA PRO A 271 0.08 -6.76 -13.39
C PRO A 271 1.43 -6.50 -14.06
N PRO A 272 2.53 -7.05 -13.50
CA PRO A 272 3.85 -6.93 -14.09
C PRO A 272 3.97 -7.73 -15.39
N ASP A 273 4.86 -7.31 -16.29
CA ASP A 273 5.27 -8.13 -17.43
C ASP A 273 5.96 -9.40 -16.90
N PRO A 274 5.49 -10.61 -17.27
CA PRO A 274 6.12 -11.86 -16.86
C PRO A 274 7.59 -11.96 -17.27
N ASP A 275 8.00 -11.24 -18.31
CA ASP A 275 9.38 -11.23 -18.79
C ASP A 275 10.26 -10.15 -18.12
N ASP A 276 9.74 -9.42 -17.16
CA ASP A 276 10.50 -8.42 -16.43
C ASP A 276 11.77 -9.00 -15.80
N ARG A 277 12.88 -8.32 -15.99
CA ARG A 277 14.20 -8.75 -15.52
C ARG A 277 14.32 -8.86 -13.99
N LEU A 278 13.58 -8.04 -13.21
CA LEU A 278 13.54 -8.15 -11.75
C LEU A 278 12.95 -9.49 -11.32
N LEU A 279 11.90 -9.97 -11.99
CA LEU A 279 11.23 -11.23 -11.68
C LEU A 279 12.12 -12.44 -11.93
N LYS A 280 13.14 -12.31 -12.78
CA LYS A 280 14.13 -13.37 -13.09
C LYS A 280 15.23 -13.50 -12.03
N LEU A 281 15.35 -12.52 -11.11
CA LEU A 281 16.37 -12.54 -10.06
C LEU A 281 15.96 -13.49 -8.91
N GLN A 282 16.91 -14.32 -8.48
CA GLN A 282 16.69 -15.26 -7.36
C GLN A 282 16.50 -14.55 -6.02
N ASN A 283 17.10 -13.37 -5.84
CA ASN A 283 17.04 -12.55 -4.63
C ASN A 283 15.98 -11.45 -4.68
N PHE A 284 15.01 -11.53 -5.62
CA PHE A 284 13.83 -10.68 -5.68
C PHE A 284 12.55 -11.49 -5.50
N ILE A 285 11.67 -11.05 -4.60
CA ILE A 285 10.38 -11.68 -4.30
C ILE A 285 9.29 -10.66 -4.58
N LEU A 286 8.25 -11.10 -5.28
CA LEU A 286 7.06 -10.29 -5.53
C LEU A 286 5.81 -11.04 -5.06
N THR A 287 4.97 -10.38 -4.24
CA THR A 287 3.60 -10.81 -3.97
C THR A 287 2.62 -9.91 -4.73
N PRO A 288 1.44 -10.41 -5.13
CA PRO A 288 0.60 -9.72 -6.12
C PRO A 288 -0.33 -8.67 -5.49
N HIS A 289 0.23 -7.72 -4.74
CA HIS A 289 -0.46 -6.60 -4.07
C HIS A 289 -1.59 -7.08 -3.14
N ILE A 290 -1.26 -8.03 -2.27
CA ILE A 290 -2.20 -8.70 -1.37
C ILE A 290 -1.96 -8.41 0.12
N ALA A 291 -0.94 -7.62 0.46
CA ALA A 291 -0.58 -7.36 1.86
C ALA A 291 -1.75 -6.83 2.70
N GLY A 292 -2.65 -6.08 2.10
CA GLY A 292 -3.83 -5.53 2.76
C GLY A 292 -5.10 -6.39 2.67
N TRP A 293 -5.05 -7.56 2.03
CA TRP A 293 -6.24 -8.36 1.72
C TRP A 293 -6.41 -9.54 2.68
N THR A 294 -7.05 -9.33 3.83
CA THR A 294 -7.50 -10.36 4.76
C THR A 294 -9.02 -10.27 4.96
N MET A 295 -9.65 -11.28 5.52
CA MET A 295 -11.11 -11.27 5.79
C MET A 295 -11.48 -10.09 6.68
N GLU A 296 -10.68 -9.81 7.70
CA GLU A 296 -10.89 -8.74 8.68
C GLU A 296 -10.73 -7.35 8.03
N SER A 297 -9.72 -7.19 7.18
CA SER A 297 -9.51 -5.92 6.45
C SER A 297 -10.63 -5.66 5.45
N VAL A 298 -11.04 -6.69 4.69
CA VAL A 298 -12.13 -6.59 3.70
C VAL A 298 -13.46 -6.25 4.37
N ASP A 299 -13.79 -6.86 5.53
CA ASP A 299 -14.99 -6.48 6.29
C ASP A 299 -14.93 -5.04 6.79
N THR A 300 -13.77 -4.63 7.31
CA THR A 300 -13.57 -3.25 7.79
C THR A 300 -13.67 -2.24 6.64
N ILE A 301 -13.05 -2.52 5.50
CA ILE A 301 -13.14 -1.71 4.27
C ILE A 301 -14.61 -1.59 3.85
N ALA A 302 -15.31 -2.70 3.72
CA ALA A 302 -16.71 -2.71 3.31
C ALA A 302 -17.60 -1.91 4.27
N ARG A 303 -17.37 -2.02 5.58
CA ARG A 303 -18.10 -1.26 6.60
C ARG A 303 -17.87 0.25 6.48
N ILE A 304 -16.62 0.70 6.31
CA ILE A 304 -16.31 2.13 6.13
C ILE A 304 -16.96 2.66 4.84
N ILE A 305 -16.82 1.94 3.73
CA ILE A 305 -17.43 2.32 2.46
C ILE A 305 -18.96 2.39 2.60
N ALA A 306 -19.60 1.37 3.17
CA ALA A 306 -21.06 1.37 3.36
C ALA A 306 -21.53 2.56 4.20
N THR A 307 -20.82 2.87 5.30
CA THR A 307 -21.11 4.05 6.12
C THR A 307 -20.97 5.36 5.33
N ASN A 308 -19.94 5.50 4.50
CA ASN A 308 -19.77 6.70 3.68
C ASN A 308 -20.87 6.83 2.61
N LEU A 309 -21.27 5.72 2.00
CA LEU A 309 -22.36 5.69 1.01
C LEU A 309 -23.73 5.99 1.66
N GLU A 310 -23.96 5.51 2.87
CA GLU A 310 -25.15 5.87 3.66
C GLU A 310 -25.16 7.37 3.96
N ARG A 311 -24.08 7.91 4.50
CA ARG A 311 -23.92 9.35 4.72
C ARG A 311 -24.15 10.15 3.44
N PHE A 312 -23.57 9.75 2.34
CA PHE A 312 -23.78 10.39 1.04
C PHE A 312 -25.25 10.36 0.62
N TYR A 313 -25.94 9.24 0.84
CA TYR A 313 -27.37 9.08 0.48
C TYR A 313 -28.30 9.92 1.35
N VAL A 314 -28.11 9.88 2.68
CA VAL A 314 -28.96 10.60 3.65
C VAL A 314 -28.72 12.12 3.59
N ILE A 315 -27.47 12.54 3.44
CA ILE A 315 -27.05 13.94 3.55
C ILE A 315 -27.25 14.71 2.21
N ARG A 316 -27.75 14.08 1.15
CA ARG A 316 -28.25 14.82 -0.03
C ARG A 316 -29.25 15.93 0.33
N GLN A 317 -29.83 15.86 1.54
CA GLN A 317 -30.83 16.80 2.07
C GLN A 317 -30.26 17.86 3.03
N HIS A 318 -28.95 17.78 3.42
CA HIS A 318 -28.33 18.68 4.40
C HIS A 318 -26.97 19.20 3.94
N SER A 319 -26.61 20.42 4.35
CA SER A 319 -25.46 21.18 3.87
C SER A 319 -24.08 20.71 4.37
N GLU A 320 -24.02 19.88 5.41
CA GLU A 320 -22.75 19.40 5.98
C GLU A 320 -22.48 17.95 5.60
N ARG A 321 -21.54 17.73 4.68
CA ARG A 321 -21.09 16.40 4.27
C ARG A 321 -19.72 16.11 4.89
N SER A 322 -19.63 15.08 5.71
CA SER A 322 -18.38 14.58 6.28
C SER A 322 -18.27 13.07 6.12
N PHE A 323 -17.18 12.62 5.52
CA PHE A 323 -16.91 11.20 5.26
C PHE A 323 -15.76 10.68 6.12
N ILE A 324 -15.79 9.39 6.46
CA ILE A 324 -14.64 8.75 7.08
C ILE A 324 -13.51 8.74 6.04
N GLY A 325 -12.32 9.26 6.41
CA GLY A 325 -11.20 9.36 5.49
C GLY A 325 -11.41 10.35 4.34
N GLN A 326 -12.17 11.42 4.56
CA GLN A 326 -12.33 12.50 3.58
C GLN A 326 -10.95 13.13 3.28
N VAL A 327 -10.64 13.23 2.00
CA VAL A 327 -9.33 13.68 1.50
C VAL A 327 -9.36 15.16 1.07
N ASN A 328 -10.47 15.58 0.51
CA ASN A 328 -10.67 16.96 0.04
C ASN A 328 -11.90 17.60 0.67
N ASP A 329 -11.96 18.91 0.59
CA ASP A 329 -13.11 19.70 0.99
C ASP A 329 -13.57 20.55 -0.20
N PRO A 330 -14.39 19.99 -1.10
CA PRO A 330 -14.85 20.70 -2.27
C PRO A 330 -15.84 21.80 -1.85
N VAL A 331 -15.59 23.02 -2.31
CA VAL A 331 -16.52 24.13 -2.13
C VAL A 331 -17.82 23.79 -2.88
N LEU A 332 -18.88 23.55 -2.14
CA LEU A 332 -20.21 23.37 -2.72
C LEU A 332 -20.63 24.70 -3.34
N LYS A 333 -20.50 24.83 -4.66
CA LYS A 333 -21.09 25.96 -5.40
C LYS A 333 -22.59 25.80 -5.31
N GLY A 334 -23.22 26.72 -4.56
CA GLY A 334 -24.61 26.86 -4.21
C GLY A 334 -25.60 25.84 -4.79
N LEU A 335 -26.21 25.09 -3.90
CA LEU A 335 -27.49 24.44 -4.18
C LEU A 335 -28.60 25.48 -4.25
#